data_c7bfb2e553eaa983893b1bbcac6a3bbd
#
_entry.id   c7bfb2e553eaa983893b1bbcac6a3bbd
#
_cell.length_a   1.000
_cell.length_b   1.000
_cell.length_c   1.000
_cell.angle_alpha   90.00
_cell.angle_beta   90.00
_cell.angle_gamma   90.00
#
_symmetry.space_group_name_H-M   'P 1'
#
loop_
_entity.id
_entity.type
_entity.pdbx_description
1 polymer ?
#
loop_
_entity_poly.entity_id
_entity_poly.type
_entity_poly.pdbx_seq_one_letter_code
_entity_poly.pdbx_strand_id
1 'polypeptide(L)'
;KIISQTKLQELKIIPKFGLQFFYSKKGRKFLENIKCNFWLDLKINDIPQTALSAIDSLKDLKKCKFITVHANGGLEMLKAIKKKTKKINKNLKVLGVTVLTSLNNKSLKEIGHTKTIEQLVLKQAKLIKKSGCDGIVCSAKEAKLIRKKYKKFLIITPGIRLTGDSTNDQARVMTPKNAFSNKVSGIVI
;
A
#
# COMPACT_ATOMS: atom_id res chain seq x y z
N LYS A 1 -22.12 1.80 -8.41
CA LYS A 1 -22.29 2.54 -9.70
C LYS A 1 -20.95 2.72 -10.44
N ILE A 2 -19.91 3.29 -9.83
CA ILE A 2 -18.62 3.54 -10.53
C ILE A 2 -17.99 2.24 -11.06
N ILE A 3 -17.99 1.16 -10.28
CA ILE A 3 -17.37 -0.12 -10.64
C ILE A 3 -18.11 -0.81 -11.79
N SER A 4 -19.45 -0.67 -11.88
CA SER A 4 -20.26 -1.26 -12.94
C SER A 4 -20.20 -0.50 -14.26
N GLN A 5 -19.76 0.76 -14.24
CA GLN A 5 -19.64 1.62 -15.43
C GLN A 5 -18.27 1.54 -16.12
N THR A 6 -17.26 0.96 -15.45
CA THR A 6 -15.90 0.88 -15.98
C THR A 6 -15.67 -0.48 -16.68
N LYS A 7 -16.29 -0.66 -17.85
CA LYS A 7 -15.99 -1.77 -18.77
C LYS A 7 -14.76 -1.45 -19.63
N LEU A 8 -13.60 -1.27 -19.01
CA LEU A 8 -12.33 -1.31 -19.73
C LEU A 8 -11.84 -2.76 -19.68
N GLN A 9 -11.95 -3.47 -20.79
CA GLN A 9 -11.72 -4.93 -20.91
C GLN A 9 -10.32 -5.40 -20.44
N GLU A 10 -9.37 -4.48 -20.24
CA GLU A 10 -7.99 -4.80 -19.86
C GLU A 10 -7.55 -4.25 -18.49
N LEU A 11 -8.32 -3.38 -17.83
CA LEU A 11 -7.95 -2.79 -16.56
C LEU A 11 -8.62 -3.49 -15.38
N LYS A 12 -7.81 -4.01 -14.48
CA LYS A 12 -8.29 -4.58 -13.22
C LYS A 12 -8.46 -3.50 -12.17
N ILE A 13 -9.70 -3.10 -11.91
CA ILE A 13 -10.07 -2.12 -10.90
C ILE A 13 -10.34 -2.82 -9.56
N ILE A 14 -9.72 -2.32 -8.48
CA ILE A 14 -9.92 -2.81 -7.13
C ILE A 14 -10.22 -1.61 -6.23
N PRO A 15 -11.43 -1.48 -5.66
CA PRO A 15 -11.77 -0.40 -4.76
C PRO A 15 -10.89 -0.45 -3.51
N LYS A 16 -10.40 0.73 -3.09
CA LYS A 16 -9.56 0.89 -1.91
C LYS A 16 -10.34 1.59 -0.81
N PHE A 17 -10.37 0.99 0.37
CA PHE A 17 -10.98 1.54 1.57
C PHE A 17 -9.91 1.87 2.61
N GLY A 18 -9.82 3.14 2.98
CA GLY A 18 -8.87 3.65 3.96
C GLY A 18 -9.42 3.67 5.39
N LEU A 19 -8.65 4.28 6.28
CA LEU A 19 -8.95 4.38 7.72
C LEU A 19 -10.32 4.97 8.00
N GLN A 20 -10.65 6.14 7.41
CA GLN A 20 -11.92 6.82 7.62
C GLN A 20 -13.13 5.90 7.35
N PHE A 21 -13.10 5.18 6.23
CA PHE A 21 -14.19 4.27 5.90
C PHE A 21 -14.22 3.07 6.85
N PHE A 22 -13.08 2.45 7.13
CA PHE A 22 -12.98 1.27 7.98
C PHE A 22 -13.47 1.55 9.41
N TYR A 23 -13.13 2.72 9.98
CA TYR A 23 -13.55 3.15 11.31
C TYR A 23 -14.94 3.77 11.36
N SER A 24 -15.60 3.99 10.23
CA SER A 24 -16.97 4.49 10.24
C SER A 24 -17.96 3.45 10.77
N LYS A 25 -19.05 3.92 11.38
CA LYS A 25 -20.09 3.08 12.01
C LYS A 25 -20.58 1.93 11.11
N LYS A 26 -20.66 2.15 9.81
CA LYS A 26 -21.16 1.15 8.83
C LYS A 26 -20.04 0.50 7.98
N GLY A 27 -18.80 0.99 8.06
CA GLY A 27 -17.71 0.58 7.17
C GLY A 27 -17.37 -0.90 7.26
N ARG A 28 -17.20 -1.41 8.48
CA ARG A 28 -16.89 -2.81 8.71
C ARG A 28 -17.98 -3.74 8.15
N LYS A 29 -19.24 -3.51 8.50
CA LYS A 29 -20.38 -4.31 8.04
C LYS A 29 -20.54 -4.28 6.52
N PHE A 30 -20.26 -3.15 5.88
CA PHE A 30 -20.23 -3.03 4.42
C PHE A 30 -19.17 -3.95 3.82
N LEU A 31 -17.94 -3.96 4.37
CA LEU A 31 -16.82 -4.77 3.85
C LEU A 31 -17.03 -6.27 4.03
N GLU A 32 -17.77 -6.69 5.04
CA GLU A 32 -18.17 -8.10 5.24
C GLU A 32 -19.12 -8.59 4.13
N ASN A 33 -19.95 -7.70 3.61
CA ASN A 33 -20.99 -8.02 2.63
C ASN A 33 -20.62 -7.68 1.17
N ILE A 34 -19.48 -7.03 0.92
CA ILE A 34 -19.08 -6.61 -0.41
C ILE A 34 -18.84 -7.83 -1.33
N LYS A 35 -19.34 -7.77 -2.57
CA LYS A 35 -19.25 -8.89 -3.51
C LYS A 35 -17.99 -8.88 -4.38
N CYS A 36 -17.31 -7.74 -4.52
CA CYS A 36 -16.08 -7.62 -5.30
C CYS A 36 -14.82 -7.68 -4.42
N ASN A 37 -13.67 -7.98 -5.04
CA ASN A 37 -12.39 -7.86 -4.37
C ASN A 37 -12.11 -6.40 -4.02
N PHE A 38 -11.48 -6.16 -2.87
CA PHE A 38 -11.12 -4.82 -2.41
C PHE A 38 -9.74 -4.78 -1.76
N TRP A 39 -9.25 -3.58 -1.58
CA TRP A 39 -8.01 -3.26 -0.87
C TRP A 39 -8.31 -2.52 0.42
N LEU A 40 -7.78 -3.01 1.52
CA LEU A 40 -7.88 -2.39 2.83
C LEU A 40 -6.58 -1.63 3.15
N ASP A 41 -6.65 -0.30 3.10
CA ASP A 41 -5.47 0.57 3.25
C ASP A 41 -5.37 1.13 4.69
N LEU A 42 -4.96 0.28 5.63
CA LEU A 42 -4.86 0.62 7.06
C LEU A 42 -3.46 1.04 7.50
N LYS A 43 -2.42 0.73 6.71
CA LYS A 43 -1.01 1.04 7.04
C LYS A 43 -0.62 0.61 8.45
N ILE A 44 -0.99 -0.63 8.84
CA ILE A 44 -0.76 -1.17 10.19
C ILE A 44 0.69 -0.95 10.59
N ASN A 45 0.89 -0.33 11.75
CA ASN A 45 2.18 -0.02 12.32
C ASN A 45 2.07 -0.09 13.85
N ASP A 46 2.49 -1.22 14.42
CA ASP A 46 2.39 -1.50 15.84
C ASP A 46 3.43 -2.56 16.25
N ILE A 47 3.49 -2.90 17.54
CA ILE A 47 4.27 -4.06 17.99
C ILE A 47 3.73 -5.35 17.37
N PRO A 48 4.58 -6.39 17.18
CA PRO A 48 4.18 -7.58 16.43
C PRO A 48 2.90 -8.25 16.91
N GLN A 49 2.69 -8.36 18.22
CA GLN A 49 1.50 -9.03 18.78
C GLN A 49 0.21 -8.27 18.49
N THR A 50 0.19 -6.93 18.67
CA THR A 50 -0.96 -6.08 18.34
C THR A 50 -1.28 -6.14 16.85
N ALA A 51 -0.24 -6.06 16.01
CA ALA A 51 -0.40 -6.18 14.57
C ALA A 51 -0.98 -7.54 14.14
N LEU A 52 -0.58 -8.65 14.79
CA LEU A 52 -1.16 -9.99 14.57
C LEU A 52 -2.64 -10.05 14.95
N SER A 53 -3.02 -9.48 16.08
CA SER A 53 -4.42 -9.43 16.55
C SER A 53 -5.28 -8.60 15.59
N ALA A 54 -4.74 -7.47 15.09
CA ALA A 54 -5.40 -6.67 14.05
C ALA A 54 -5.64 -7.47 12.76
N ILE A 55 -4.67 -8.25 12.30
CA ILE A 55 -4.83 -9.11 11.12
C ILE A 55 -5.85 -10.22 11.39
N ASP A 56 -5.84 -10.81 12.57
CA ASP A 56 -6.80 -11.89 12.92
C ASP A 56 -8.25 -11.38 12.91
N SER A 57 -8.48 -10.16 13.37
CA SER A 57 -9.80 -9.54 13.34
C SER A 57 -10.36 -9.33 11.91
N LEU A 58 -9.53 -9.50 10.85
CA LEU A 58 -9.94 -9.34 9.46
C LEU A 58 -10.27 -10.69 8.76
N LYS A 59 -10.27 -11.80 9.49
CA LYS A 59 -10.44 -13.17 8.93
C LYS A 59 -11.75 -13.40 8.18
N ASP A 60 -12.78 -12.66 8.52
CA ASP A 60 -14.11 -12.70 7.90
C ASP A 60 -14.22 -11.86 6.62
N LEU A 61 -13.29 -10.95 6.37
CA LEU A 61 -13.24 -10.13 5.16
C LEU A 61 -12.73 -10.92 3.94
N LYS A 62 -13.49 -11.92 3.50
CA LYS A 62 -13.07 -12.91 2.48
C LYS A 62 -12.67 -12.31 1.13
N LYS A 63 -13.24 -11.15 0.77
CA LYS A 63 -12.96 -10.44 -0.48
C LYS A 63 -11.77 -9.47 -0.38
N CYS A 64 -11.15 -9.34 0.79
CA CYS A 64 -9.96 -8.52 0.96
C CYS A 64 -8.79 -9.12 0.15
N LYS A 65 -8.31 -8.38 -0.86
CA LYS A 65 -7.24 -8.80 -1.78
C LYS A 65 -5.90 -8.24 -1.38
N PHE A 66 -5.88 -7.02 -0.85
CA PHE A 66 -4.68 -6.32 -0.41
C PHE A 66 -4.89 -5.70 0.98
N ILE A 67 -3.83 -5.73 1.78
CA ILE A 67 -3.73 -4.97 3.03
C ILE A 67 -2.39 -4.25 3.08
N THR A 68 -2.38 -3.03 3.61
CA THR A 68 -1.16 -2.27 3.80
C THR A 68 -0.66 -2.34 5.23
N VAL A 69 0.67 -2.46 5.35
CA VAL A 69 1.43 -2.44 6.60
C VAL A 69 2.60 -1.49 6.45
N HIS A 70 2.98 -0.76 7.49
CA HIS A 70 4.06 0.21 7.37
C HIS A 70 5.43 -0.44 7.63
N ALA A 71 6.44 -0.09 6.82
CA ALA A 71 7.79 -0.62 6.97
C ALA A 71 8.47 -0.22 8.30
N ASN A 72 8.01 0.89 8.90
CA ASN A 72 8.52 1.36 10.19
C ASN A 72 8.25 0.40 11.36
N GLY A 73 7.25 -0.48 11.25
CA GLY A 73 7.02 -1.53 12.26
C GLY A 73 8.10 -2.60 12.33
N GLY A 74 9.10 -2.53 11.44
CA GLY A 74 10.28 -3.39 11.49
C GLY A 74 10.07 -4.78 10.86
N LEU A 75 11.18 -5.53 10.79
CA LEU A 75 11.21 -6.83 10.10
C LEU A 75 10.31 -7.87 10.77
N GLU A 76 10.31 -7.90 12.08
CA GLU A 76 9.58 -8.93 12.85
C GLU A 76 8.05 -8.75 12.73
N MET A 77 7.55 -7.51 12.82
CA MET A 77 6.13 -7.21 12.57
C MET A 77 5.75 -7.62 11.14
N LEU A 78 6.53 -7.24 10.13
CA LEU A 78 6.25 -7.56 8.72
C LEU A 78 6.22 -9.07 8.47
N LYS A 79 7.18 -9.84 9.02
CA LYS A 79 7.21 -11.31 8.91
C LYS A 79 6.02 -11.95 9.61
N ALA A 80 5.70 -11.49 10.82
CA ALA A 80 4.59 -12.00 11.61
C ALA A 80 3.26 -11.81 10.87
N ILE A 81 3.00 -10.60 10.37
CA ILE A 81 1.82 -10.30 9.57
C ILE A 81 1.77 -11.18 8.31
N LYS A 82 2.87 -11.29 7.57
CA LYS A 82 2.88 -12.12 6.35
C LYS A 82 2.61 -13.59 6.62
N LYS A 83 3.14 -14.14 7.71
CA LYS A 83 2.85 -15.50 8.17
C LYS A 83 1.38 -15.68 8.55
N LYS A 84 0.82 -14.73 9.29
CA LYS A 84 -0.59 -14.76 9.73
C LYS A 84 -1.56 -14.63 8.56
N THR A 85 -1.33 -13.70 7.62
CA THR A 85 -2.21 -13.50 6.46
C THR A 85 -2.29 -14.75 5.58
N LYS A 86 -1.19 -15.49 5.38
CA LYS A 86 -1.20 -16.78 4.66
C LYS A 86 -2.10 -17.82 5.31
N LYS A 87 -2.22 -17.81 6.66
CA LYS A 87 -3.06 -18.76 7.40
C LYS A 87 -4.54 -18.42 7.29
N ILE A 88 -4.91 -17.15 7.36
CA ILE A 88 -6.32 -16.72 7.37
C ILE A 88 -6.92 -16.59 5.96
N ASN A 89 -6.11 -16.17 4.98
CA ASN A 89 -6.55 -16.02 3.58
C ASN A 89 -5.35 -16.09 2.63
N LYS A 90 -5.19 -17.21 1.91
CA LYS A 90 -4.09 -17.43 0.96
C LYS A 90 -4.05 -16.41 -0.18
N ASN A 91 -5.19 -15.79 -0.49
CA ASN A 91 -5.31 -14.79 -1.56
C ASN A 91 -5.02 -13.36 -1.09
N LEU A 92 -4.93 -13.11 0.22
CA LEU A 92 -4.63 -11.80 0.79
C LEU A 92 -3.15 -11.48 0.61
N LYS A 93 -2.86 -10.40 -0.12
CA LYS A 93 -1.51 -9.90 -0.35
C LYS A 93 -1.18 -8.76 0.60
N VAL A 94 0.00 -8.82 1.20
CA VAL A 94 0.53 -7.80 2.10
C VAL A 94 1.41 -6.84 1.31
N LEU A 95 1.05 -5.55 1.34
CA LEU A 95 1.80 -4.47 0.72
C LEU A 95 2.50 -3.65 1.80
N GLY A 96 3.83 -3.61 1.76
CA GLY A 96 4.62 -2.77 2.68
C GLY A 96 4.63 -1.32 2.22
N VAL A 97 4.20 -0.41 3.09
CA VAL A 97 4.25 1.03 2.83
C VAL A 97 5.62 1.58 3.23
N THR A 98 6.24 2.33 2.35
CA THR A 98 7.50 3.05 2.60
C THR A 98 7.23 4.45 3.14
N VAL A 99 8.06 5.43 2.79
CA VAL A 99 7.87 6.83 3.16
C VAL A 99 6.57 7.36 2.56
N LEU A 100 5.72 7.94 3.40
CA LEU A 100 4.45 8.55 2.98
C LEU A 100 4.71 9.67 1.96
N THR A 101 3.87 9.76 0.94
CA THR A 101 4.03 10.70 -0.17
C THR A 101 3.77 12.16 0.20
N SER A 102 3.20 12.41 1.38
CA SER A 102 3.08 13.73 2.00
C SER A 102 4.39 14.26 2.59
N LEU A 103 5.36 13.38 2.89
CA LEU A 103 6.63 13.77 3.50
C LEU A 103 7.66 14.20 2.46
N ASN A 104 8.45 15.22 2.80
CA ASN A 104 9.64 15.65 2.09
C ASN A 104 10.91 15.43 2.96
N ASN A 105 12.10 15.77 2.46
CA ASN A 105 13.34 15.57 3.20
C ASN A 105 13.41 16.40 4.50
N LYS A 106 12.76 17.57 4.53
CA LYS A 106 12.69 18.41 5.75
C LYS A 106 11.84 17.71 6.81
N SER A 107 10.62 17.28 6.45
CA SER A 107 9.74 16.55 7.37
C SER A 107 10.36 15.25 7.90
N LEU A 108 11.17 14.55 7.08
CA LEU A 108 11.90 13.37 7.54
C LEU A 108 12.93 13.69 8.63
N LYS A 109 13.63 14.83 8.51
CA LYS A 109 14.58 15.27 9.53
C LYS A 109 13.86 15.65 10.82
N GLU A 110 12.72 16.32 10.73
CA GLU A 110 11.88 16.71 11.87
C GLU A 110 11.42 15.51 12.71
N ILE A 111 11.17 14.36 12.07
CA ILE A 111 10.82 13.11 12.76
C ILE A 111 12.02 12.18 13.04
N GLY A 112 13.24 12.73 13.02
CA GLY A 112 14.46 12.05 13.45
C GLY A 112 15.16 11.19 12.39
N HIS A 113 14.79 11.26 11.11
CA HIS A 113 15.51 10.54 10.06
C HIS A 113 16.69 11.34 9.50
N THR A 114 17.87 10.74 9.48
CA THR A 114 19.10 11.33 8.89
C THR A 114 19.25 11.05 7.40
N LYS A 115 18.50 10.09 6.85
CA LYS A 115 18.57 9.67 5.45
C LYS A 115 17.64 10.49 4.56
N THR A 116 18.02 10.63 3.27
CA THR A 116 17.10 11.15 2.26
C THR A 116 15.92 10.19 2.04
N ILE A 117 14.82 10.71 1.47
CA ILE A 117 13.65 9.89 1.10
C ILE A 117 14.07 8.67 0.27
N GLU A 118 14.88 8.88 -0.75
CA GLU A 118 15.32 7.81 -1.66
C GLU A 118 16.10 6.72 -0.93
N GLN A 119 17.07 7.10 -0.11
CA GLN A 119 17.86 6.16 0.70
C GLN A 119 16.98 5.37 1.68
N LEU A 120 16.04 6.05 2.33
CA LEU A 120 15.14 5.43 3.28
C LEU A 120 14.19 4.45 2.58
N VAL A 121 13.60 4.86 1.46
CA VAL A 121 12.72 3.99 0.63
C VAL A 121 13.44 2.74 0.18
N LEU A 122 14.68 2.84 -0.30
CA LEU A 122 15.48 1.67 -0.70
C LEU A 122 15.79 0.74 0.48
N LYS A 123 16.09 1.29 1.67
CA LYS A 123 16.28 0.52 2.90
C LYS A 123 15.00 -0.21 3.31
N GLN A 124 13.87 0.49 3.31
CA GLN A 124 12.55 -0.07 3.62
C GLN A 124 12.11 -1.12 2.57
N ALA A 125 12.37 -0.89 1.28
CA ALA A 125 12.09 -1.86 0.22
C ALA A 125 12.86 -3.19 0.43
N LYS A 126 14.14 -3.10 0.84
CA LYS A 126 14.94 -4.30 1.21
C LYS A 126 14.30 -5.05 2.39
N LEU A 127 13.84 -4.32 3.41
CA LEU A 127 13.20 -4.88 4.59
C LEU A 127 11.87 -5.58 4.24
N ILE A 128 11.00 -4.92 3.48
CA ILE A 128 9.73 -5.44 2.98
C ILE A 128 9.97 -6.73 2.15
N LYS A 129 10.96 -6.71 1.27
CA LYS A 129 11.31 -7.90 0.48
C LYS A 129 11.80 -9.05 1.36
N LYS A 130 12.67 -8.77 2.35
CA LYS A 130 13.20 -9.77 3.30
C LYS A 130 12.09 -10.39 4.17
N SER A 131 11.04 -9.65 4.47
CA SER A 131 9.90 -10.14 5.27
C SER A 131 8.98 -11.10 4.51
N GLY A 132 9.13 -11.21 3.18
CA GLY A 132 8.26 -12.02 2.33
C GLY A 132 6.94 -11.36 1.96
N CYS A 133 6.74 -10.06 2.25
CA CYS A 133 5.59 -9.30 1.76
C CYS A 133 5.50 -9.35 0.23
N ASP A 134 4.28 -9.25 -0.31
CA ASP A 134 4.01 -9.48 -1.73
C ASP A 134 4.34 -8.28 -2.61
N GLY A 135 4.37 -7.09 -2.03
CA GLY A 135 4.61 -5.86 -2.76
C GLY A 135 4.90 -4.66 -1.86
N ILE A 136 5.00 -3.52 -2.50
CA ILE A 136 5.39 -2.26 -1.89
C ILE A 136 4.47 -1.13 -2.35
N VAL A 137 4.20 -0.19 -1.46
CA VAL A 137 3.58 1.10 -1.79
C VAL A 137 4.66 2.17 -1.66
N CYS A 138 4.96 2.85 -2.76
CA CYS A 138 5.94 3.93 -2.83
C CYS A 138 5.53 4.95 -3.89
N SER A 139 6.16 6.15 -3.92
CA SER A 139 5.88 7.10 -5.00
C SER A 139 6.43 6.58 -6.34
N ALA A 140 5.86 7.09 -7.44
CA ALA A 140 6.32 6.71 -8.78
C ALA A 140 7.77 7.14 -9.07
N LYS A 141 8.29 8.14 -8.34
CA LYS A 141 9.70 8.56 -8.46
C LYS A 141 10.66 7.46 -8.05
N GLU A 142 10.37 6.75 -6.96
CA GLU A 142 11.22 5.67 -6.45
C GLU A 142 10.95 4.31 -7.15
N ALA A 143 9.81 4.18 -7.83
CA ALA A 143 9.39 2.92 -8.46
C ALA A 143 10.42 2.36 -9.45
N LYS A 144 11.04 3.23 -10.26
CA LYS A 144 12.09 2.85 -11.24
C LYS A 144 13.30 2.20 -10.55
N LEU A 145 13.76 2.77 -9.43
CA LEU A 145 14.89 2.25 -8.64
C LEU A 145 14.56 0.90 -8.01
N ILE A 146 13.36 0.80 -7.43
CA ILE A 146 12.88 -0.44 -6.83
C ILE A 146 12.72 -1.53 -7.89
N ARG A 147 12.15 -1.22 -9.06
CA ARG A 147 11.98 -2.15 -10.18
C ARG A 147 13.31 -2.67 -10.71
N LYS A 148 14.33 -1.80 -10.81
CA LYS A 148 15.69 -2.20 -11.23
C LYS A 148 16.26 -3.29 -10.30
N LYS A 149 16.01 -3.16 -8.98
CA LYS A 149 16.53 -4.07 -7.95
C LYS A 149 15.65 -5.31 -7.77
N TYR A 150 14.33 -5.18 -7.90
CA TYR A 150 13.35 -6.24 -7.64
C TYR A 150 12.39 -6.41 -8.82
N LYS A 151 12.82 -7.12 -9.88
CA LYS A 151 12.11 -7.24 -11.17
C LYS A 151 10.65 -7.71 -11.06
N LYS A 152 10.34 -8.65 -10.17
CA LYS A 152 9.01 -9.26 -10.01
C LYS A 152 8.19 -8.72 -8.82
N PHE A 153 8.66 -7.66 -8.15
CA PHE A 153 7.97 -7.12 -6.98
C PHE A 153 6.71 -6.33 -7.39
N LEU A 154 5.61 -6.51 -6.67
CA LEU A 154 4.40 -5.72 -6.92
C LEU A 154 4.65 -4.29 -6.41
N ILE A 155 4.58 -3.31 -7.29
CA ILE A 155 4.78 -1.88 -6.96
C ILE A 155 3.48 -1.15 -7.23
N ILE A 156 2.87 -0.62 -6.18
CA ILE A 156 1.65 0.19 -6.25
C ILE A 156 1.99 1.63 -5.86
N THR A 157 1.49 2.58 -6.63
CA THR A 157 1.89 3.97 -6.52
C THR A 157 0.68 4.89 -6.32
N PRO A 158 0.57 5.56 -5.16
CA PRO A 158 -0.35 6.68 -4.94
C PRO A 158 0.21 8.00 -5.48
N GLY A 159 -0.54 9.08 -5.31
CA GLY A 159 -0.12 10.42 -5.77
C GLY A 159 -0.18 10.56 -7.28
N ILE A 160 -1.14 9.90 -7.91
CA ILE A 160 -1.37 10.01 -9.36
C ILE A 160 -2.39 11.10 -9.62
N ARG A 161 -2.05 12.02 -10.53
CA ARG A 161 -2.88 13.14 -10.96
C ARG A 161 -2.79 13.32 -12.46
N LEU A 162 -3.84 13.78 -13.09
CA LEU A 162 -3.81 14.25 -14.47
C LEU A 162 -3.16 15.65 -14.52
N THR A 163 -2.72 16.05 -15.70
CA THR A 163 -2.21 17.41 -15.91
C THR A 163 -3.33 18.41 -15.62
N GLY A 164 -3.09 19.35 -14.72
CA GLY A 164 -4.09 20.35 -14.30
C GLY A 164 -4.87 20.01 -13.02
N ASP A 165 -4.80 18.79 -12.53
CA ASP A 165 -5.44 18.41 -11.27
C ASP A 165 -4.74 19.05 -10.05
N SER A 166 -5.51 19.32 -9.00
CA SER A 166 -4.98 19.76 -7.71
C SER A 166 -4.11 18.69 -7.07
N THR A 167 -2.97 19.10 -6.48
CA THR A 167 -2.05 18.20 -5.78
C THR A 167 -2.54 17.80 -4.40
N ASN A 168 -3.48 18.57 -3.81
CA ASN A 168 -3.99 18.40 -2.45
C ASN A 168 -2.83 18.19 -1.44
N ASP A 169 -2.91 17.14 -0.62
CA ASP A 169 -1.94 16.74 0.40
C ASP A 169 -0.70 16.01 -0.14
N GLN A 170 -0.60 15.81 -1.47
CA GLN A 170 0.46 15.03 -2.08
C GLN A 170 1.65 15.90 -2.48
N ALA A 171 2.75 15.84 -1.75
CA ALA A 171 4.00 16.54 -2.08
C ALA A 171 4.73 15.93 -3.30
N ARG A 172 4.38 14.69 -3.72
CA ARG A 172 5.06 13.94 -4.76
C ARG A 172 4.06 13.30 -5.72
N VAL A 173 3.64 14.07 -6.73
CA VAL A 173 2.67 13.64 -7.75
C VAL A 173 3.32 13.25 -9.07
N MET A 174 2.63 12.44 -9.86
CA MET A 174 3.03 12.02 -11.20
C MET A 174 1.79 11.68 -12.05
N THR A 175 1.89 11.84 -13.38
CA THR A 175 0.82 11.41 -14.29
C THR A 175 0.76 9.89 -14.42
N PRO A 176 -0.40 9.30 -14.78
CA PRO A 176 -0.53 7.86 -15.03
C PRO A 176 0.51 7.35 -16.05
N LYS A 177 0.66 8.06 -17.17
CA LYS A 177 1.63 7.72 -18.23
C LYS A 177 3.04 7.58 -17.68
N ASN A 178 3.52 8.58 -16.93
CA ASN A 178 4.86 8.59 -16.36
C ASN A 178 5.03 7.52 -15.26
N ALA A 179 3.99 7.24 -14.48
CA ALA A 179 4.01 6.17 -13.49
C ALA A 179 4.23 4.80 -14.16
N PHE A 180 3.49 4.48 -15.20
CA PHE A 180 3.66 3.22 -15.95
C PHE A 180 4.99 3.15 -16.69
N SER A 181 5.53 4.26 -17.21
CA SER A 181 6.89 4.32 -17.76
C SER A 181 7.95 3.95 -16.72
N ASN A 182 7.71 4.22 -15.43
CA ASN A 182 8.55 3.78 -14.32
C ASN A 182 8.29 2.32 -13.88
N LYS A 183 7.54 1.56 -14.70
CA LYS A 183 7.27 0.13 -14.53
C LYS A 183 6.58 -0.21 -13.20
N VAL A 184 5.65 0.63 -12.75
CA VAL A 184 4.75 0.29 -11.64
C VAL A 184 3.81 -0.85 -12.05
N SER A 185 3.29 -1.58 -11.08
CA SER A 185 2.32 -2.67 -11.29
C SER A 185 0.88 -2.18 -11.23
N GLY A 186 0.65 -1.04 -10.61
CA GLY A 186 -0.65 -0.40 -10.47
C GLY A 186 -0.53 0.99 -9.85
N ILE A 187 -1.57 1.76 -10.01
CA ILE A 187 -1.69 3.13 -9.51
C ILE A 187 -2.90 3.28 -8.60
N VAL A 188 -2.88 4.27 -7.73
CA VAL A 188 -4.04 4.69 -6.92
C VAL A 188 -4.46 6.07 -7.40
N ILE A 189 -5.71 6.21 -7.76
CA ILE A 189 -6.38 7.45 -8.18
C ILE A 189 -7.61 7.71 -7.30
#